data_374d73c94c00b137936424949368af0f
#
_entry.id   374d73c94c00b137936424949368af0f
#
_cell.length_a   1.000
_cell.length_b   1.000
_cell.length_c   1.000
_cell.angle_alpha   90.00
_cell.angle_beta   90.00
_cell.angle_gamma   90.00
#
_symmetry.space_group_name_H-M   'P 1'
#
loop_
_entity.id
_entity.type
_entity.pdbx_description
1 polymer ?
#
loop_
_entity_poly.entity_id
_entity_poly.type
_entity_poly.pdbx_seq_one_letter_code
_entity_poly.pdbx_strand_id
1 'polypeptide(L)'
;MVERRQAKPTVDFIDEYCEYYRNLFSDVRGFEAFKFLHMGMISDIKRKTLPAISKVVGLDNHQPLHHFLTVSPWDTKLLKKHRLQLILNILAGRPIILIIDETGDKKKGKSTDYVKRQYIGNLGKTDNGIVAVTAYAVFCGMTFPLTFEIYKPRERLKEGDKYLTKP
;
A
#
# COMPACT_ATOMS: atom_id res chain seq x y z
N MET A 1 -22.01 -29.10 -4.71
CA MET A 1 -21.41 -27.79 -4.37
C MET A 1 -19.99 -28.06 -3.92
N VAL A 2 -18.96 -27.60 -4.63
CA VAL A 2 -17.57 -27.83 -4.23
C VAL A 2 -17.27 -26.88 -3.08
N GLU A 3 -16.92 -27.42 -1.93
CA GLU A 3 -16.56 -26.64 -0.75
C GLU A 3 -15.30 -25.83 -1.02
N ARG A 4 -15.36 -24.52 -0.79
CA ARG A 4 -14.18 -23.65 -0.99
C ARG A 4 -13.15 -23.98 0.07
N ARG A 5 -11.92 -24.33 -0.37
CA ARG A 5 -10.83 -24.55 0.59
C ARG A 5 -10.59 -23.30 1.45
N GLN A 6 -10.20 -23.51 2.67
CA GLN A 6 -9.78 -22.41 3.55
C GLN A 6 -8.43 -21.83 3.13
N ALA A 7 -8.21 -20.57 3.46
CA ALA A 7 -6.92 -19.92 3.26
C ALA A 7 -5.86 -20.54 4.18
N LYS A 8 -4.64 -20.72 3.69
CA LYS A 8 -3.52 -21.18 4.51
C LYS A 8 -3.30 -20.22 5.67
N PRO A 9 -3.11 -20.71 6.91
CA PRO A 9 -2.79 -19.86 8.04
C PRO A 9 -1.40 -19.21 7.86
N THR A 10 -1.22 -18.08 8.51
CA THR A 10 0.08 -17.40 8.65
C THR A 10 0.41 -17.26 10.14
N VAL A 11 0.66 -16.06 10.64
CA VAL A 11 0.75 -15.80 12.08
C VAL A 11 -0.55 -15.15 12.56
N ASP A 12 -0.99 -15.47 13.78
CA ASP A 12 -2.32 -15.15 14.28
C ASP A 12 -2.72 -13.68 14.09
N PHE A 13 -1.87 -12.75 14.49
CA PHE A 13 -2.19 -11.33 14.38
C PHE A 13 -2.31 -10.83 12.90
N ILE A 14 -1.63 -11.49 11.94
CA ILE A 14 -1.80 -11.21 10.52
C ILE A 14 -3.12 -11.79 10.04
N ASP A 15 -3.44 -13.00 10.45
CA ASP A 15 -4.70 -13.66 10.08
C ASP A 15 -5.90 -12.87 10.61
N GLU A 16 -5.87 -12.45 11.87
CA GLU A 16 -6.89 -11.60 12.49
C GLU A 16 -7.05 -10.26 11.76
N TYR A 17 -5.95 -9.55 11.54
CA TYR A 17 -5.98 -8.28 10.82
C TYR A 17 -6.50 -8.42 9.39
N CYS A 18 -6.01 -9.41 8.65
CA CYS A 18 -6.39 -9.60 7.25
C CYS A 18 -7.84 -10.07 7.09
N GLU A 19 -8.43 -10.72 8.10
CA GLU A 19 -9.82 -11.17 8.04
C GLU A 19 -10.82 -10.02 7.84
N TYR A 20 -10.53 -8.82 8.36
CA TYR A 20 -11.34 -7.61 8.09
C TYR A 20 -11.44 -7.26 6.60
N TYR A 21 -10.52 -7.76 5.77
CA TYR A 21 -10.46 -7.51 4.32
C TYR A 21 -10.93 -8.70 3.49
N ARG A 22 -11.31 -9.81 4.13
CA ARG A 22 -11.66 -11.06 3.44
C ARG A 22 -12.65 -10.87 2.30
N ASN A 23 -13.68 -10.07 2.52
CA ASN A 23 -14.75 -9.83 1.56
C ASN A 23 -14.34 -9.04 0.32
N LEU A 24 -13.14 -8.48 0.30
CA LEU A 24 -12.59 -7.75 -0.86
C LEU A 24 -12.02 -8.68 -1.93
N PHE A 25 -11.85 -9.97 -1.61
CA PHE A 25 -11.22 -10.94 -2.49
C PHE A 25 -12.23 -11.99 -2.93
N SER A 26 -12.39 -12.13 -4.24
CA SER A 26 -13.29 -13.11 -4.86
C SER A 26 -12.81 -14.55 -4.71
N ASP A 27 -11.50 -14.75 -4.53
CA ASP A 27 -10.86 -16.05 -4.43
C ASP A 27 -9.86 -16.14 -3.26
N VAL A 28 -9.61 -17.38 -2.84
CA VAL A 28 -8.72 -17.68 -1.72
C VAL A 28 -7.26 -17.33 -2.02
N ARG A 29 -6.81 -17.45 -3.28
CA ARG A 29 -5.41 -17.18 -3.65
C ARG A 29 -5.08 -15.69 -3.53
N GLY A 30 -6.02 -14.84 -3.95
CA GLY A 30 -5.89 -13.38 -3.78
C GLY A 30 -5.79 -12.99 -2.31
N PHE A 31 -6.65 -13.57 -1.46
CA PHE A 31 -6.60 -13.34 -0.03
C PHE A 31 -5.31 -13.87 0.62
N GLU A 32 -4.84 -15.06 0.24
CA GLU A 32 -3.55 -15.59 0.69
C GLU A 32 -2.37 -14.69 0.29
N ALA A 33 -2.35 -14.23 -0.96
CA ALA A 33 -1.32 -13.29 -1.43
C ALA A 33 -1.32 -11.98 -0.64
N PHE A 34 -2.52 -11.45 -0.29
CA PHE A 34 -2.67 -10.31 0.58
C PHE A 34 -2.04 -10.54 1.96
N LYS A 35 -2.31 -11.68 2.61
CA LYS A 35 -1.71 -12.06 3.90
C LYS A 35 -0.18 -12.18 3.80
N PHE A 36 0.32 -12.88 2.79
CA PHE A 36 1.76 -13.04 2.57
C PHE A 36 2.48 -11.72 2.31
N LEU A 37 1.86 -10.78 1.59
CA LEU A 37 2.42 -9.44 1.43
C LEU A 37 2.52 -8.70 2.76
N HIS A 38 1.49 -8.76 3.62
CA HIS A 38 1.53 -8.16 4.95
C HIS A 38 2.63 -8.76 5.80
N MET A 39 2.70 -10.09 5.87
CA MET A 39 3.76 -10.80 6.61
C MET A 39 5.15 -10.42 6.11
N GLY A 40 5.36 -10.37 4.80
CA GLY A 40 6.63 -9.97 4.20
C GLY A 40 6.98 -8.50 4.43
N MET A 41 5.97 -7.61 4.44
CA MET A 41 6.19 -6.18 4.68
C MET A 41 6.60 -5.88 6.12
N ILE A 42 6.12 -6.63 7.10
CA ILE A 42 6.48 -6.46 8.53
C ILE A 42 7.71 -7.27 8.92
N SER A 43 8.15 -8.25 8.12
CA SER A 43 9.34 -9.06 8.41
C SER A 43 10.63 -8.22 8.37
N ASP A 44 11.64 -8.66 9.12
CA ASP A 44 12.95 -8.00 9.17
C ASP A 44 13.82 -8.38 7.96
N ILE A 45 13.41 -7.97 6.75
CA ILE A 45 14.21 -8.12 5.53
C ILE A 45 14.67 -6.76 5.01
N LYS A 46 15.95 -6.67 4.67
CA LYS A 46 16.59 -5.43 4.25
C LYS A 46 15.94 -4.75 3.04
N ARG A 47 15.42 -5.53 2.08
CA ARG A 47 14.75 -5.02 0.88
C ARG A 47 13.40 -5.69 0.70
N LYS A 48 12.33 -4.94 0.65
CA LYS A 48 10.94 -5.39 0.45
C LYS A 48 10.63 -5.62 -1.05
N THR A 49 11.43 -6.46 -1.72
CA THR A 49 11.17 -6.88 -3.10
C THR A 49 10.31 -8.15 -3.12
N LEU A 50 9.52 -8.37 -4.17
CA LEU A 50 8.66 -9.56 -4.25
C LEU A 50 9.47 -10.87 -4.12
N PRO A 51 10.66 -11.05 -4.75
CA PRO A 51 11.47 -12.23 -4.51
C PRO A 51 11.93 -12.40 -3.05
N ALA A 52 12.28 -11.29 -2.36
CA ALA A 52 12.68 -11.37 -0.96
C ALA A 52 11.49 -11.67 -0.04
N ILE A 53 10.33 -11.06 -0.31
CA ILE A 53 9.08 -11.34 0.40
C ILE A 53 8.69 -12.81 0.21
N SER A 54 8.63 -13.33 -1.03
CA SER A 54 8.24 -14.70 -1.29
C SER A 54 9.13 -15.71 -0.53
N LYS A 55 10.44 -15.45 -0.49
CA LYS A 55 11.39 -16.30 0.25
C LYS A 55 11.09 -16.32 1.75
N VAL A 56 10.85 -15.15 2.37
CA VAL A 56 10.64 -15.07 3.82
C VAL A 56 9.29 -15.63 4.26
N VAL A 57 8.29 -15.59 3.37
CA VAL A 57 6.97 -16.16 3.66
C VAL A 57 6.80 -17.61 3.21
N GLY A 58 7.89 -18.26 2.75
CA GLY A 58 7.90 -19.68 2.38
C GLY A 58 7.18 -20.01 1.05
N LEU A 59 7.14 -19.07 0.12
CA LEU A 59 6.64 -19.31 -1.24
C LEU A 59 7.79 -19.79 -2.15
N ASP A 60 7.53 -20.76 -3.03
CA ASP A 60 8.49 -21.29 -3.98
C ASP A 60 9.03 -20.22 -4.95
N ASN A 61 8.18 -19.25 -5.31
CA ASN A 61 8.53 -18.13 -6.16
C ASN A 61 7.63 -16.92 -5.92
N HIS A 62 7.97 -15.80 -6.54
CA HIS A 62 7.25 -14.52 -6.36
C HIS A 62 6.06 -14.33 -7.32
N GLN A 63 5.81 -15.24 -8.25
CA GLN A 63 4.75 -15.07 -9.25
C GLN A 63 3.34 -14.90 -8.66
N PRO A 64 2.94 -15.63 -7.60
CA PRO A 64 1.63 -15.39 -6.97
C PRO A 64 1.46 -13.96 -6.45
N LEU A 65 2.51 -13.38 -5.85
CA LEU A 65 2.49 -12.01 -5.34
C LEU A 65 2.47 -10.98 -6.49
N HIS A 66 3.24 -11.25 -7.55
CA HIS A 66 3.23 -10.42 -8.74
C HIS A 66 1.85 -10.42 -9.41
N HIS A 67 1.27 -11.59 -9.65
CA HIS A 67 -0.08 -11.73 -10.21
C HIS A 67 -1.12 -10.99 -9.36
N PHE A 68 -1.05 -11.13 -8.05
CA PHE A 68 -1.94 -10.42 -7.13
C PHE A 68 -1.89 -8.91 -7.32
N LEU A 69 -0.71 -8.32 -7.44
CA LEU A 69 -0.54 -6.87 -7.58
C LEU A 69 -0.88 -6.34 -8.98
N THR A 70 -0.83 -7.18 -10.02
CA THR A 70 -0.96 -6.70 -11.41
C THR A 70 -2.26 -7.12 -12.10
N VAL A 71 -2.82 -8.27 -11.73
CA VAL A 71 -3.91 -8.92 -12.49
C VAL A 71 -5.13 -9.23 -11.62
N SER A 72 -4.94 -9.55 -10.33
CA SER A 72 -6.06 -9.98 -9.48
C SER A 72 -7.14 -8.91 -9.35
N PRO A 73 -8.43 -9.30 -9.46
CA PRO A 73 -9.55 -8.38 -9.45
C PRO A 73 -9.93 -7.93 -8.03
N TRP A 74 -9.13 -7.07 -7.42
CA TRP A 74 -9.45 -6.43 -6.15
C TRP A 74 -9.52 -4.91 -6.28
N ASP A 75 -10.42 -4.31 -5.51
CA ASP A 75 -10.68 -2.86 -5.58
C ASP A 75 -9.82 -2.09 -4.57
N THR A 76 -8.84 -1.35 -5.09
CA THR A 76 -7.96 -0.49 -4.29
C THR A 76 -8.73 0.58 -3.51
N LYS A 77 -9.81 1.14 -4.08
CA LYS A 77 -10.61 2.18 -3.40
C LYS A 77 -11.35 1.59 -2.22
N LEU A 78 -11.92 0.40 -2.40
CA LEU A 78 -12.62 -0.31 -1.35
C LEU A 78 -11.67 -0.75 -0.23
N LEU A 79 -10.47 -1.22 -0.58
CA LEU A 79 -9.43 -1.56 0.39
C LEU A 79 -9.00 -0.32 1.21
N LYS A 80 -8.74 0.82 0.56
CA LYS A 80 -8.42 2.08 1.23
C LYS A 80 -9.55 2.52 2.18
N LYS A 81 -10.81 2.39 1.75
CA LYS A 81 -11.99 2.70 2.58
C LYS A 81 -12.07 1.81 3.83
N HIS A 82 -11.90 0.49 3.67
CA HIS A 82 -11.89 -0.45 4.79
C HIS A 82 -10.78 -0.12 5.79
N ARG A 83 -9.55 0.10 5.30
CA ARG A 83 -8.43 0.48 6.15
C ARG A 83 -8.71 1.77 6.93
N LEU A 84 -9.21 2.80 6.25
CA LEU A 84 -9.56 4.06 6.90
C LEU A 84 -10.63 3.85 7.98
N GLN A 85 -11.65 3.04 7.70
CA GLN A 85 -12.70 2.73 8.67
C GLN A 85 -12.15 2.06 9.93
N LEU A 86 -11.22 1.09 9.78
CA LEU A 86 -10.55 0.45 10.92
C LEU A 86 -9.76 1.47 11.76
N ILE A 87 -9.03 2.38 11.12
CA ILE A 87 -8.29 3.45 11.81
C ILE A 87 -9.27 4.36 12.57
N LEU A 88 -10.36 4.81 11.93
CA LEU A 88 -11.36 5.67 12.55
C LEU A 88 -12.06 4.99 13.73
N ASN A 89 -12.31 3.69 13.64
CA ASN A 89 -12.86 2.90 14.75
C ASN A 89 -11.89 2.87 15.95
N ILE A 90 -10.58 2.69 15.69
CA ILE A 90 -9.55 2.74 16.74
C ILE A 90 -9.49 4.14 17.37
N LEU A 91 -9.55 5.18 16.55
CA LEU A 91 -9.52 6.57 17.03
C LEU A 91 -10.79 6.96 17.79
N ALA A 92 -11.93 6.36 17.49
CA ALA A 92 -13.20 6.49 18.21
C ALA A 92 -13.62 7.96 18.48
N GLY A 93 -13.42 8.86 17.51
CA GLY A 93 -13.76 10.28 17.63
C GLY A 93 -12.88 11.09 18.59
N ARG A 94 -11.80 10.49 19.10
CA ARG A 94 -10.86 11.19 20.02
C ARG A 94 -10.05 12.25 19.28
N PRO A 95 -9.63 13.34 19.97
CA PRO A 95 -8.78 14.37 19.38
C PRO A 95 -7.47 13.77 18.86
N ILE A 96 -7.06 14.18 17.66
CA ILE A 96 -5.83 13.77 17.01
C ILE A 96 -5.02 14.98 16.56
N ILE A 97 -3.73 14.79 16.36
CA ILE A 97 -2.92 15.74 15.59
C ILE A 97 -2.90 15.24 14.14
N LEU A 98 -3.42 16.08 13.22
CA LEU A 98 -3.34 15.80 11.79
C LEU A 98 -2.04 16.38 11.23
N ILE A 99 -1.24 15.53 10.59
CA ILE A 99 -0.02 15.91 9.89
C ILE A 99 -0.24 15.69 8.40
N ILE A 100 -0.04 16.74 7.60
CA ILE A 100 -0.04 16.66 6.14
C ILE A 100 1.36 17.04 5.66
N ASP A 101 2.00 16.14 4.90
CA ASP A 101 3.39 16.33 4.47
C ASP A 101 3.63 15.71 3.09
N GLU A 102 4.64 16.25 2.39
CA GLU A 102 5.13 15.68 1.14
C GLU A 102 6.22 14.65 1.41
N THR A 103 6.14 13.51 0.73
CA THR A 103 7.21 12.52 0.69
C THR A 103 7.58 12.21 -0.75
N GLY A 104 8.87 12.02 -1.01
CA GLY A 104 9.36 11.72 -2.34
C GLY A 104 10.25 10.49 -2.38
N ASP A 105 10.20 9.78 -3.51
CA ASP A 105 11.05 8.61 -3.75
C ASP A 105 11.80 8.77 -5.07
N LYS A 106 13.14 8.74 -4.98
CA LYS A 106 14.03 8.83 -6.13
C LYS A 106 13.90 7.61 -7.02
N LYS A 107 13.79 7.83 -8.32
CA LYS A 107 13.74 6.77 -9.34
C LYS A 107 14.88 6.94 -10.35
N LYS A 108 15.53 5.83 -10.72
CA LYS A 108 16.58 5.83 -11.75
C LYS A 108 16.01 5.88 -13.16
N GLY A 109 14.87 5.24 -13.39
CA GLY A 109 14.23 5.11 -14.70
C GLY A 109 13.16 6.17 -14.96
N LYS A 110 12.59 6.13 -16.17
CA LYS A 110 11.49 7.00 -16.63
C LYS A 110 10.17 6.25 -16.84
N SER A 111 10.15 4.94 -16.66
CA SER A 111 8.99 4.07 -16.92
C SER A 111 7.98 4.01 -15.77
N THR A 112 8.38 4.40 -14.55
CA THR A 112 7.44 4.47 -13.42
C THR A 112 6.40 5.55 -13.68
N ASP A 113 5.12 5.26 -13.42
CA ASP A 113 4.04 6.20 -13.56
C ASP A 113 4.30 7.48 -12.75
N TYR A 114 3.97 8.63 -13.35
CA TYR A 114 4.12 9.97 -12.76
C TYR A 114 5.55 10.37 -12.37
N VAL A 115 6.56 9.59 -12.77
CA VAL A 115 7.96 9.95 -12.55
C VAL A 115 8.32 11.19 -13.38
N LYS A 116 8.97 12.16 -12.73
CA LYS A 116 9.46 13.40 -13.35
C LYS A 116 10.68 13.91 -12.60
N ARG A 117 11.49 14.76 -13.25
CA ARG A 117 12.49 15.58 -12.57
C ARG A 117 11.77 16.69 -11.78
N GLN A 118 11.82 16.62 -10.46
CA GLN A 118 11.11 17.53 -9.56
C GLN A 118 11.86 17.64 -8.22
N TYR A 119 11.52 18.65 -7.42
CA TYR A 119 12.07 18.77 -6.08
C TYR A 119 11.57 17.60 -5.21
N ILE A 120 12.49 16.98 -4.50
CA ILE A 120 12.23 15.85 -3.60
C ILE A 120 12.68 16.28 -2.21
N GLY A 121 11.70 16.59 -1.33
CA GLY A 121 11.94 17.23 -0.04
C GLY A 121 12.92 16.47 0.84
N ASN A 122 12.79 15.15 0.97
CA ASN A 122 13.69 14.31 1.77
C ASN A 122 15.13 14.20 1.21
N LEU A 123 15.36 14.63 -0.04
CA LEU A 123 16.70 14.73 -0.64
C LEU A 123 17.24 16.16 -0.62
N GLY A 124 16.39 17.15 -0.35
CA GLY A 124 16.74 18.58 -0.38
C GLY A 124 17.14 19.10 -1.75
N LYS A 125 16.78 18.42 -2.85
CA LYS A 125 17.19 18.79 -4.21
C LYS A 125 16.21 18.31 -5.28
N THR A 126 16.36 18.91 -6.48
CA THR A 126 15.65 18.43 -7.67
C THR A 126 16.32 17.17 -8.22
N ASP A 127 15.59 16.09 -8.30
CA ASP A 127 16.03 14.81 -8.85
C ASP A 127 14.87 14.11 -9.59
N ASN A 128 15.17 13.01 -10.28
CA ASN A 128 14.15 12.20 -10.93
C ASN A 128 13.46 11.30 -9.91
N GLY A 129 12.13 11.41 -9.80
CA GLY A 129 11.38 10.64 -8.81
C GLY A 129 9.87 10.87 -8.87
N ILE A 130 9.19 10.29 -7.92
CA ILE A 130 7.76 10.50 -7.65
C ILE A 130 7.60 11.22 -6.32
N VAL A 131 6.55 12.01 -6.19
CA VAL A 131 6.19 12.71 -4.95
C VAL A 131 4.75 12.36 -4.59
N ALA A 132 4.49 12.16 -3.32
CA ALA A 132 3.15 11.96 -2.79
C ALA A 132 2.92 12.94 -1.63
N VAL A 133 1.69 13.44 -1.52
CA VAL A 133 1.21 14.12 -0.32
C VAL A 133 0.55 13.08 0.57
N THR A 134 0.92 13.05 1.82
CA THR A 134 0.45 12.07 2.81
C THR A 134 -0.25 12.79 3.96
N ALA A 135 -1.29 12.15 4.49
CA ALA A 135 -1.97 12.61 5.70
C ALA A 135 -1.90 11.53 6.78
N TYR A 136 -1.46 11.91 7.96
CA TYR A 136 -1.32 11.04 9.13
C TYR A 136 -2.08 11.60 10.32
N ALA A 137 -2.71 10.72 11.10
CA ALA A 137 -3.18 11.04 12.43
C ALA A 137 -2.13 10.58 13.45
N VAL A 138 -1.81 11.45 14.42
CA VAL A 138 -1.00 11.07 15.59
C VAL A 138 -1.89 11.05 16.81
N PHE A 139 -1.90 9.93 17.50
CA PHE A 139 -2.67 9.70 18.72
C PHE A 139 -1.92 8.78 19.69
N CYS A 140 -1.76 9.20 20.95
CA CYS A 140 -1.05 8.45 21.99
C CYS A 140 0.34 7.94 21.56
N GLY A 141 1.12 8.78 20.85
CA GLY A 141 2.46 8.41 20.37
C GLY A 141 2.48 7.46 19.16
N MET A 142 1.33 7.04 18.66
CA MET A 142 1.22 6.21 17.46
C MET A 142 0.84 7.05 16.25
N THR A 143 1.37 6.68 15.08
CA THR A 143 1.08 7.33 13.80
C THR A 143 0.22 6.42 12.93
N PHE A 144 -0.93 6.95 12.50
CA PHE A 144 -1.89 6.24 11.65
C PHE A 144 -1.92 6.87 10.26
N PRO A 145 -1.49 6.18 9.19
CA PRO A 145 -1.56 6.71 7.83
C PRO A 145 -3.03 6.74 7.36
N LEU A 146 -3.60 7.94 7.21
CA LEU A 146 -4.99 8.13 6.79
C LEU A 146 -5.16 7.98 5.29
N THR A 147 -4.38 8.76 4.53
CA THR A 147 -4.43 8.73 3.07
C THR A 147 -3.11 9.21 2.47
N PHE A 148 -2.95 8.95 1.18
CA PHE A 148 -1.90 9.55 0.36
C PHE A 148 -2.42 9.79 -1.06
N GLU A 149 -1.91 10.84 -1.72
CA GLU A 149 -2.19 11.14 -3.11
C GLU A 149 -0.87 11.37 -3.85
N ILE A 150 -0.69 10.68 -4.97
CA ILE A 150 0.52 10.84 -5.80
C ILE A 150 0.36 12.11 -6.64
N TYR A 151 1.37 12.97 -6.60
CA TYR A 151 1.45 14.10 -7.51
C TYR A 151 1.58 13.61 -8.95
N LYS A 152 0.68 14.08 -9.80
CA LYS A 152 0.61 13.70 -11.22
C LYS A 152 1.05 14.87 -12.08
N PRO A 153 2.30 14.87 -12.59
CA PRO A 153 2.78 15.94 -13.47
C PRO A 153 1.92 16.03 -14.74
N ARG A 154 1.65 17.26 -15.22
CA ARG A 154 0.81 17.49 -16.42
C ARG A 154 1.22 16.64 -17.62
N GLU A 155 2.52 16.51 -17.84
CA GLU A 155 3.08 15.77 -18.97
C GLU A 155 3.01 14.24 -18.81
N ARG A 156 2.51 13.77 -17.67
CA ARG A 156 2.40 12.36 -17.31
C ARG A 156 0.97 11.94 -16.97
N LEU A 157 -0.01 12.82 -17.19
CA LEU A 157 -1.41 12.49 -16.96
C LEU A 157 -1.84 11.37 -17.91
N LYS A 158 -2.59 10.41 -17.37
CA LYS A 158 -3.29 9.37 -18.11
C LYS A 158 -4.75 9.74 -18.29
N GLU A 159 -5.43 9.05 -19.19
CA GLU A 159 -6.88 9.18 -19.35
C GLU A 159 -7.60 8.92 -18.00
N GLY A 160 -8.49 9.84 -17.63
CA GLY A 160 -9.20 9.79 -16.33
C GLY A 160 -8.44 10.35 -15.13
N ASP A 161 -7.19 10.78 -15.29
CA ASP A 161 -6.46 11.43 -14.21
C ASP A 161 -7.00 12.84 -13.94
N LYS A 162 -7.19 13.15 -12.65
CA LYS A 162 -7.40 14.53 -12.21
C LYS A 162 -6.05 15.20 -11.97
N TYR A 163 -5.84 16.36 -12.61
CA TYR A 163 -4.69 17.18 -12.29
C TYR A 163 -4.85 17.79 -10.90
N LEU A 164 -3.85 17.55 -10.06
CA LEU A 164 -3.74 18.18 -8.74
C LEU A 164 -2.52 19.08 -8.77
N THR A 165 -2.69 20.37 -8.48
CA THR A 165 -1.57 21.28 -8.26
C THR A 165 -0.79 20.82 -7.03
N LYS A 166 0.53 21.03 -7.04
CA LYS A 166 1.31 20.99 -5.81
C LYS A 166 0.79 22.08 -4.88
N PRO A 167 0.68 21.80 -3.57
CA PRO A 167 0.43 22.84 -2.59
C PRO A 167 1.57 23.86 -2.58
#